data_2516e12c2b66b3b78dce3af2265ac87c
#
_entry.id   2516e12c2b66b3b78dce3af2265ac87c
#
_cell.length_a   1.000
_cell.length_b   1.000
_cell.length_c   1.000
_cell.angle_alpha   90.00
_cell.angle_beta   90.00
_cell.angle_gamma   90.00
#
_symmetry.space_group_name_H-M   'P 1'
#
loop_
_entity.id
_entity.type
_entity.pdbx_description
1 polymer ?
#
loop_
_entity_poly.entity_id
_entity_poly.type
_entity_poly.pdbx_seq_one_letter_code
_entity_poly.pdbx_strand_id
1 'polypeptide(L)'
;MAPTCINFGTRPWLYCCHTIGIVAALQMIVGVAFAANRNIELLYDISWGALHLAEATSRWEMQDDKAVILGSVKSDGIAALVSGFQSASSAEIKFYASEWHPVYLSLSRITKSKQIASSVHWSASGDILSDVQQPPPDLDKVFPILDKLKQNVIDPYSAVMRQLDYIGANDKCAGSYAIYDGLRRFEMQFDTVGNIELVADRPFGFAGQALHCQITVFPKGGHRIESSWHKKPDKDRQLSVYLGRFSGGLVLPVRVEIEAPIGIGVARLNMIKSKIPGMTTAH
;
A
#
# COMPACT_ATOMS: atom_id res chain seq x y z
N MET A 1 30.82 44.26 -53.74
CA MET A 1 31.88 43.46 -54.43
C MET A 1 31.38 42.04 -54.48
N ALA A 2 30.97 41.60 -55.63
CA ALA A 2 30.60 40.19 -55.86
C ALA A 2 31.85 39.43 -56.35
N PRO A 3 31.98 38.17 -56.04
CA PRO A 3 32.77 37.28 -56.83
C PRO A 3 31.99 36.10 -57.39
N THR A 4 32.04 36.06 -58.63
CA THR A 4 32.33 35.00 -59.63
C THR A 4 31.98 33.55 -59.31
N CYS A 5 30.98 33.07 -60.05
CA CYS A 5 30.73 31.65 -60.30
C CYS A 5 31.79 31.08 -61.26
N ILE A 6 32.33 29.91 -60.95
CA ILE A 6 32.98 29.03 -61.90
C ILE A 6 32.16 27.72 -61.96
N ASN A 7 31.69 27.48 -63.16
CA ASN A 7 30.86 26.33 -63.53
C ASN A 7 31.79 25.29 -64.20
N PHE A 8 31.83 24.05 -63.71
CA PHE A 8 32.24 22.89 -64.52
C PHE A 8 31.39 21.67 -64.15
N GLY A 9 30.77 21.25 -65.02
CA GLY A 9 29.86 20.39 -65.61
C GLY A 9 29.92 18.91 -65.24
N THR A 10 28.84 18.29 -65.64
CA THR A 10 28.53 16.86 -65.82
C THR A 10 27.96 16.09 -64.63
N ARG A 11 26.66 15.89 -64.79
CA ARG A 11 25.73 14.85 -64.29
C ARG A 11 26.41 13.56 -63.73
N PRO A 12 25.68 12.73 -62.85
CA PRO A 12 24.23 12.52 -62.86
C PRO A 12 23.54 12.52 -61.49
N TRP A 13 22.27 12.80 -61.57
CA TRP A 13 21.18 12.42 -60.69
C TRP A 13 21.26 10.96 -60.22
N LEU A 14 20.67 10.72 -59.04
CA LEU A 14 20.34 9.46 -58.37
C LEU A 14 21.27 9.18 -57.16
N TYR A 15 20.88 9.78 -56.03
CA TYR A 15 21.09 9.17 -54.66
C TYR A 15 20.67 10.20 -53.58
N CYS A 16 19.37 10.54 -53.51
CA CYS A 16 18.90 11.37 -52.42
C CYS A 16 17.43 11.10 -52.10
N CYS A 17 17.04 9.82 -51.93
CA CYS A 17 15.69 9.47 -51.52
C CYS A 17 15.58 8.17 -50.72
N HIS A 18 16.65 7.69 -50.05
CA HIS A 18 16.54 6.43 -49.29
C HIS A 18 17.02 6.48 -47.82
N THR A 19 17.26 7.68 -47.25
CA THR A 19 17.73 7.77 -45.86
C THR A 19 16.75 8.44 -44.89
N ILE A 20 15.53 8.83 -45.35
CA ILE A 20 14.51 9.44 -44.47
C ILE A 20 13.47 8.42 -43.97
N GLY A 21 13.46 7.20 -44.51
CA GLY A 21 12.45 6.16 -44.20
C GLY A 21 12.74 5.28 -43.01
N ILE A 22 13.92 5.31 -42.39
CA ILE A 22 14.34 4.35 -41.34
C ILE A 22 14.34 4.96 -39.93
N VAL A 23 14.30 6.27 -39.78
CA VAL A 23 14.29 6.91 -38.43
C VAL A 23 12.85 7.08 -37.86
N ALA A 24 11.81 6.97 -38.68
CA ALA A 24 10.44 7.08 -38.22
C ALA A 24 9.81 5.76 -37.72
N ALA A 25 10.49 4.62 -37.84
CA ALA A 25 9.95 3.31 -37.44
C ALA A 25 10.46 2.81 -36.06
N LEU A 26 11.24 3.60 -35.31
CA LEU A 26 11.79 3.18 -34.01
C LEU A 26 11.23 3.97 -32.81
N GLN A 27 10.12 4.67 -32.96
CA GLN A 27 9.47 5.40 -31.86
C GLN A 27 8.10 4.83 -31.44
N MET A 28 7.77 3.65 -31.88
CA MET A 28 6.56 2.97 -31.38
C MET A 28 6.95 1.61 -30.82
N ILE A 29 7.38 1.52 -29.61
CA ILE A 29 7.20 0.40 -28.67
C ILE A 29 7.81 0.85 -27.32
N VAL A 30 7.17 1.78 -26.63
CA VAL A 30 7.13 1.80 -25.18
C VAL A 30 5.67 2.00 -24.79
N GLY A 31 4.84 1.13 -25.28
CA GLY A 31 3.55 0.82 -24.66
C GLY A 31 3.90 -0.15 -23.54
N VAL A 32 4.07 0.34 -22.33
CA VAL A 32 4.07 -0.53 -21.16
C VAL A 32 2.69 -1.17 -21.13
N ALA A 33 2.61 -2.41 -21.60
CA ALA A 33 1.42 -3.23 -21.49
C ALA A 33 1.21 -3.55 -20.01
N PHE A 34 0.55 -2.65 -19.27
CA PHE A 34 -0.09 -2.96 -18.01
C PHE A 34 -1.43 -3.65 -18.27
N ALA A 35 -1.42 -4.74 -19.01
CA ALA A 35 -2.61 -5.53 -19.25
C ALA A 35 -2.38 -6.96 -18.77
N ALA A 36 -2.43 -7.15 -17.46
CA ALA A 36 -2.66 -8.49 -16.91
C ALA A 36 -3.40 -8.34 -15.59
N ASN A 37 -4.60 -8.89 -15.48
CA ASN A 37 -5.25 -9.11 -14.20
C ASN A 37 -4.26 -9.80 -13.25
N ARG A 38 -3.85 -9.09 -12.21
CA ARG A 38 -2.91 -9.59 -11.22
C ARG A 38 -3.69 -9.95 -9.97
N ASN A 39 -3.66 -11.22 -9.61
CA ASN A 39 -4.23 -11.71 -8.37
C ASN A 39 -3.09 -12.17 -7.48
N ILE A 40 -2.97 -11.55 -6.33
CA ILE A 40 -1.94 -11.83 -5.34
C ILE A 40 -2.63 -12.10 -4.00
N GLU A 41 -2.26 -13.19 -3.36
CA GLU A 41 -2.67 -13.49 -1.99
C GLU A 41 -1.42 -13.60 -1.12
N LEU A 42 -1.37 -12.79 -0.07
CA LEU A 42 -0.29 -12.71 0.90
C LEU A 42 -0.77 -13.26 2.23
N LEU A 43 -0.03 -14.23 2.78
CA LEU A 43 -0.30 -14.80 4.09
C LEU A 43 0.80 -14.37 5.06
N TYR A 44 0.39 -13.86 6.21
CA TYR A 44 1.28 -13.40 7.26
C TYR A 44 1.06 -14.17 8.56
N ASP A 45 2.16 -14.48 9.22
CA ASP A 45 2.21 -14.94 10.60
C ASP A 45 2.47 -13.74 11.52
N ILE A 46 1.62 -13.55 12.53
CA ILE A 46 1.73 -12.47 13.51
C ILE A 46 2.15 -13.05 14.85
N SER A 47 3.24 -12.54 15.40
CA SER A 47 3.80 -13.04 16.64
C SER A 47 4.27 -11.92 17.57
N TRP A 48 4.42 -12.25 18.84
CA TRP A 48 5.01 -11.42 19.87
C TRP A 48 6.14 -12.18 20.56
N GLY A 49 7.38 -11.82 20.27
CA GLY A 49 8.51 -12.66 20.61
C GLY A 49 8.37 -14.05 20.00
N ALA A 50 8.41 -15.10 20.84
CA ALA A 50 8.20 -16.48 20.40
C ALA A 50 6.72 -16.91 20.34
N LEU A 51 5.78 -16.07 20.82
CA LEU A 51 4.37 -16.42 20.89
C LEU A 51 3.67 -16.08 19.57
N HIS A 52 3.10 -17.09 18.90
CA HIS A 52 2.19 -16.91 17.79
C HIS A 52 0.84 -16.34 18.28
N LEU A 53 0.35 -15.28 17.64
CA LEU A 53 -0.85 -14.57 18.06
C LEU A 53 -1.99 -14.65 17.05
N ALA A 54 -1.67 -14.58 15.77
CA ALA A 54 -2.68 -14.47 14.73
C ALA A 54 -2.10 -14.78 13.34
N GLU A 55 -3.00 -15.07 12.42
CA GLU A 55 -2.74 -15.08 10.99
C GLU A 55 -3.43 -13.90 10.31
N ALA A 56 -2.79 -13.35 9.28
CA ALA A 56 -3.39 -12.35 8.43
C ALA A 56 -3.31 -12.77 6.97
N THR A 57 -4.36 -12.45 6.21
CA THR A 57 -4.40 -12.65 4.76
C THR A 57 -4.71 -11.33 4.10
N SER A 58 -4.00 -11.03 3.01
CA SER A 58 -4.30 -9.91 2.14
C SER A 58 -4.38 -10.40 0.70
N ARG A 59 -5.55 -10.24 0.07
CA ARG A 59 -5.78 -10.62 -1.33
C ARG A 59 -5.97 -9.37 -2.16
N TRP A 60 -5.21 -9.25 -3.24
CA TRP A 60 -5.21 -8.11 -4.14
C TRP A 60 -5.64 -8.57 -5.52
N GLU A 61 -6.73 -8.03 -6.02
CA GLU A 61 -7.26 -8.25 -7.37
C GLU A 61 -7.10 -6.93 -8.13
N MET A 62 -6.06 -6.85 -8.96
CA MET A 62 -5.68 -5.63 -9.67
C MET A 62 -6.05 -5.75 -11.16
N GLN A 63 -6.69 -4.73 -11.67
CA GLN A 63 -6.98 -4.46 -13.07
C GLN A 63 -6.28 -3.14 -13.46
N ASP A 64 -6.35 -2.75 -14.73
CA ASP A 64 -5.60 -1.60 -15.24
C ASP A 64 -5.79 -0.30 -14.43
N ASP A 65 -7.04 0.03 -14.09
CA ASP A 65 -7.42 1.27 -13.40
C ASP A 65 -8.16 1.01 -12.07
N LYS A 66 -8.23 -0.24 -11.63
CA LYS A 66 -9.00 -0.64 -10.45
C LYS A 66 -8.25 -1.70 -9.64
N ALA A 67 -8.33 -1.59 -8.32
CA ALA A 67 -7.95 -2.69 -7.44
C ALA A 67 -9.02 -2.95 -6.39
N VAL A 68 -9.23 -4.22 -6.08
CA VAL A 68 -10.02 -4.69 -4.95
C VAL A 68 -9.07 -5.39 -3.99
N ILE A 69 -9.04 -4.93 -2.75
CA ILE A 69 -8.15 -5.46 -1.72
C ILE A 69 -8.99 -5.99 -0.57
N LEU A 70 -8.84 -7.27 -0.29
CA LEU A 70 -9.50 -7.96 0.81
C LEU A 70 -8.46 -8.27 1.88
N GLY A 71 -8.71 -7.86 3.11
CA GLY A 71 -7.86 -8.13 4.26
C GLY A 71 -8.60 -8.93 5.33
N SER A 72 -7.90 -9.84 5.99
CA SER A 72 -8.43 -10.50 7.20
C SER A 72 -7.31 -10.73 8.21
N VAL A 73 -7.67 -10.69 9.48
CA VAL A 73 -6.81 -11.06 10.60
C VAL A 73 -7.63 -11.91 11.54
N LYS A 74 -7.09 -13.03 11.97
CA LYS A 74 -7.73 -13.95 12.92
C LYS A 74 -6.73 -14.34 14.00
N SER A 75 -7.08 -14.09 15.25
CA SER A 75 -6.27 -14.56 16.39
C SER A 75 -6.28 -16.08 16.46
N ASP A 76 -5.17 -16.66 16.89
CA ASP A 76 -4.97 -18.10 17.01
C ASP A 76 -4.40 -18.46 18.40
N GLY A 77 -4.40 -19.75 18.71
CA GLY A 77 -3.85 -20.30 19.95
C GLY A 77 -4.41 -19.62 21.20
N ILE A 78 -3.52 -19.26 22.12
CA ILE A 78 -3.86 -18.59 23.39
C ILE A 78 -4.52 -17.23 23.15
N ALA A 79 -4.08 -16.49 22.14
CA ALA A 79 -4.67 -15.19 21.80
C ALA A 79 -6.16 -15.33 21.38
N ALA A 80 -6.53 -16.39 20.68
CA ALA A 80 -7.93 -16.69 20.35
C ALA A 80 -8.75 -17.03 21.60
N LEU A 81 -8.17 -17.78 22.55
CA LEU A 81 -8.83 -18.09 23.82
C LEU A 81 -9.08 -16.86 24.67
N VAL A 82 -8.23 -15.85 24.63
CA VAL A 82 -8.35 -14.62 25.42
C VAL A 82 -9.25 -13.61 24.73
N SER A 83 -8.99 -13.25 23.47
CA SER A 83 -9.66 -12.15 22.78
C SER A 83 -10.72 -12.59 21.77
N GLY A 84 -10.54 -13.74 21.15
CA GLY A 84 -11.37 -14.16 20.00
C GLY A 84 -11.37 -13.14 18.86
N PHE A 85 -10.26 -12.37 18.69
CA PHE A 85 -10.18 -11.28 17.74
C PHE A 85 -10.23 -11.78 16.30
N GLN A 86 -11.14 -11.20 15.53
CA GLN A 86 -11.23 -11.35 14.10
C GLN A 86 -11.47 -9.98 13.46
N SER A 87 -10.85 -9.71 12.32
CA SER A 87 -11.09 -8.51 11.54
C SER A 87 -11.13 -8.87 10.06
N ALA A 88 -12.04 -8.24 9.34
CA ALA A 88 -12.10 -8.32 7.88
C ALA A 88 -12.23 -6.90 7.31
N SER A 89 -11.65 -6.70 6.14
CA SER A 89 -11.74 -5.45 5.40
C SER A 89 -11.89 -5.72 3.91
N SER A 90 -12.56 -4.80 3.23
CA SER A 90 -12.67 -4.78 1.78
C SER A 90 -12.54 -3.35 1.31
N ALA A 91 -11.62 -3.09 0.38
CA ALA A 91 -11.45 -1.80 -0.26
C ALA A 91 -11.57 -1.94 -1.77
N GLU A 92 -12.30 -1.01 -2.38
CA GLU A 92 -12.27 -0.77 -3.82
C GLU A 92 -11.61 0.58 -4.07
N ILE A 93 -10.58 0.60 -4.91
CA ILE A 93 -9.82 1.79 -5.24
C ILE A 93 -9.69 1.90 -6.76
N LYS A 94 -9.59 3.12 -7.28
CA LYS A 94 -9.41 3.41 -8.71
C LYS A 94 -8.18 4.26 -8.95
N PHE A 95 -7.52 4.00 -10.07
CA PHE A 95 -6.37 4.77 -10.53
C PHE A 95 -6.82 5.78 -11.58
N TYR A 96 -6.69 7.08 -11.28
CA TYR A 96 -6.90 8.17 -12.20
C TYR A 96 -6.09 9.39 -11.77
N ALA A 97 -5.86 10.33 -12.68
CA ALA A 97 -5.01 11.50 -12.44
C ALA A 97 -3.64 11.14 -11.83
N SER A 98 -3.07 9.98 -12.24
CA SER A 98 -1.78 9.45 -11.78
C SER A 98 -1.72 9.04 -10.30
N GLU A 99 -2.87 8.81 -9.67
CA GLU A 99 -2.94 8.39 -8.26
C GLU A 99 -4.07 7.38 -8.01
N TRP A 100 -3.93 6.58 -6.93
CA TRP A 100 -4.98 5.72 -6.42
C TRP A 100 -5.95 6.49 -5.53
N HIS A 101 -7.24 6.38 -5.80
CA HIS A 101 -8.30 7.07 -5.08
C HIS A 101 -9.27 6.06 -4.46
N PRO A 102 -9.78 6.32 -3.24
CA PRO A 102 -10.78 5.48 -2.62
C PRO A 102 -12.11 5.56 -3.37
N VAL A 103 -12.80 4.43 -3.46
CA VAL A 103 -14.19 4.32 -3.89
C VAL A 103 -15.05 3.80 -2.76
N TYR A 104 -14.59 2.74 -2.13
CA TYR A 104 -15.29 2.07 -1.04
C TYR A 104 -14.32 1.44 -0.06
N LEU A 105 -14.62 1.53 1.22
CA LEU A 105 -13.97 0.78 2.28
C LEU A 105 -15.02 0.20 3.21
N SER A 106 -14.88 -1.07 3.58
CA SER A 106 -15.58 -1.65 4.71
C SER A 106 -14.60 -2.30 5.67
N LEU A 107 -14.90 -2.18 6.95
CA LEU A 107 -14.17 -2.83 8.03
C LEU A 107 -15.17 -3.54 8.94
N SER A 108 -14.82 -4.74 9.37
CA SER A 108 -15.50 -5.42 10.47
C SER A 108 -14.48 -5.91 11.49
N ARG A 109 -14.83 -5.84 12.75
CA ARG A 109 -14.01 -6.33 13.86
C ARG A 109 -14.90 -7.01 14.87
N ILE A 110 -14.52 -8.21 15.23
CA ILE A 110 -15.23 -9.05 16.20
C ILE A 110 -14.24 -9.41 17.30
N THR A 111 -14.71 -9.33 18.54
CA THR A 111 -14.07 -9.88 19.73
C THR A 111 -15.09 -10.63 20.52
N LYS A 112 -14.71 -11.36 21.57
CA LYS A 112 -15.68 -12.06 22.44
C LYS A 112 -16.79 -11.15 23.00
N SER A 113 -16.51 -9.87 23.20
CA SER A 113 -17.40 -8.93 23.88
C SER A 113 -17.98 -7.84 22.99
N LYS A 114 -17.47 -7.69 21.75
CA LYS A 114 -17.84 -6.55 20.92
C LYS A 114 -17.72 -6.86 19.43
N GLN A 115 -18.70 -6.42 18.67
CA GLN A 115 -18.65 -6.34 17.22
C GLN A 115 -18.74 -4.87 16.78
N ILE A 116 -17.92 -4.48 15.84
CA ILE A 116 -17.92 -3.15 15.23
C ILE A 116 -17.81 -3.35 13.73
N ALA A 117 -18.59 -2.60 12.97
CA ALA A 117 -18.49 -2.52 11.53
C ALA A 117 -18.49 -1.06 11.09
N SER A 118 -17.82 -0.74 10.01
CA SER A 118 -17.92 0.55 9.34
C SER A 118 -17.85 0.39 7.84
N SER A 119 -18.45 1.34 7.12
CA SER A 119 -18.31 1.46 5.68
C SER A 119 -18.26 2.93 5.28
N VAL A 120 -17.43 3.23 4.31
CA VAL A 120 -17.27 4.58 3.74
C VAL A 120 -17.31 4.49 2.23
N HIS A 121 -18.06 5.39 1.60
CA HIS A 121 -18.08 5.56 0.14
C HIS A 121 -17.55 6.95 -0.21
N TRP A 122 -16.73 7.02 -1.23
CA TRP A 122 -16.20 8.28 -1.77
C TRP A 122 -16.74 8.55 -3.16
N SER A 123 -16.90 9.83 -3.46
CA SER A 123 -17.18 10.32 -4.82
C SER A 123 -15.88 10.32 -5.66
N ALA A 124 -16.02 10.52 -6.96
CA ALA A 124 -14.87 10.73 -7.84
C ALA A 124 -14.09 12.02 -7.53
N SER A 125 -14.70 13.01 -6.85
CA SER A 125 -14.01 14.21 -6.34
C SER A 125 -13.27 13.99 -5.04
N GLY A 126 -13.38 12.80 -4.41
CA GLY A 126 -12.74 12.47 -3.13
C GLY A 126 -13.57 12.87 -1.90
N ASP A 127 -14.81 13.34 -2.10
CA ASP A 127 -15.72 13.66 -0.99
C ASP A 127 -16.36 12.39 -0.44
N ILE A 128 -16.61 12.34 0.87
CA ILE A 128 -17.34 11.24 1.49
C ILE A 128 -18.83 11.38 1.19
N LEU A 129 -19.39 10.41 0.47
CA LEU A 129 -20.82 10.33 0.12
C LEU A 129 -21.64 9.68 1.23
N SER A 130 -21.08 8.66 1.87
CA SER A 130 -21.70 7.99 3.01
C SER A 130 -20.65 7.45 3.96
N ASP A 131 -20.97 7.45 5.23
CA ASP A 131 -20.10 7.03 6.33
C ASP A 131 -21.00 6.41 7.40
N VAL A 132 -20.91 5.10 7.56
CA VAL A 132 -21.75 4.33 8.47
C VAL A 132 -20.87 3.56 9.44
N GLN A 133 -21.16 3.68 10.73
CA GLN A 133 -20.55 2.89 11.79
C GLN A 133 -21.61 2.17 12.62
N GLN A 134 -21.40 0.90 12.90
CA GLN A 134 -22.30 0.08 13.71
C GLN A 134 -21.49 -0.70 14.77
N PRO A 135 -21.85 -0.59 16.07
CA PRO A 135 -22.75 0.42 16.62
C PRO A 135 -22.20 1.84 16.44
N PRO A 136 -23.02 2.88 16.57
CA PRO A 136 -22.55 4.26 16.59
C PRO A 136 -21.42 4.46 17.60
N PRO A 137 -20.51 5.44 17.40
CA PRO A 137 -19.41 5.70 18.31
C PRO A 137 -19.92 6.15 19.67
N ASP A 138 -19.38 5.58 20.73
CA ASP A 138 -19.59 6.03 22.11
C ASP A 138 -18.70 7.23 22.37
N LEU A 139 -19.26 8.44 22.26
CA LEU A 139 -18.49 9.71 22.36
C LEU A 139 -17.90 9.95 23.75
N ASP A 140 -18.37 9.25 24.78
CA ASP A 140 -17.76 9.29 26.11
C ASP A 140 -16.46 8.46 26.18
N LYS A 141 -16.24 7.59 25.19
CA LYS A 141 -15.09 6.68 25.15
C LYS A 141 -14.11 6.92 24.00
N VAL A 142 -14.48 7.74 23.02
CA VAL A 142 -13.65 8.05 21.87
C VAL A 142 -13.56 9.56 21.62
N PHE A 143 -12.42 10.03 21.14
CA PHE A 143 -12.32 11.41 20.67
C PHE A 143 -13.19 11.61 19.44
N PRO A 144 -14.04 12.66 19.41
CA PRO A 144 -14.90 12.92 18.27
C PRO A 144 -14.09 13.22 17.01
N ILE A 145 -14.62 12.83 15.85
CA ILE A 145 -14.07 13.19 14.54
C ILE A 145 -14.92 14.35 14.00
N LEU A 146 -14.34 15.53 13.98
CA LEU A 146 -15.02 16.72 13.45
C LEU A 146 -15.14 16.61 11.92
N ASP A 147 -16.24 17.10 11.34
CA ASP A 147 -16.49 17.02 9.90
C ASP A 147 -15.38 17.63 9.04
N LYS A 148 -14.77 18.74 9.48
CA LYS A 148 -13.61 19.33 8.81
C LYS A 148 -12.42 18.40 8.70
N LEU A 149 -12.29 17.39 9.58
CA LEU A 149 -11.22 16.40 9.54
C LEU A 149 -11.50 15.25 8.57
N LYS A 150 -12.72 15.16 8.04
CA LYS A 150 -13.10 14.17 7.02
C LYS A 150 -12.94 14.69 5.58
N GLN A 151 -12.43 15.91 5.42
CA GLN A 151 -12.16 16.51 4.11
C GLN A 151 -10.78 16.11 3.61
N ASN A 152 -10.64 15.87 2.30
CA ASN A 152 -9.38 15.51 1.64
C ASN A 152 -8.70 14.29 2.27
N VAL A 153 -9.46 13.29 2.63
CA VAL A 153 -8.98 12.04 3.23
C VAL A 153 -9.06 10.90 2.24
N ILE A 154 -8.16 9.95 2.38
CA ILE A 154 -8.18 8.68 1.64
C ILE A 154 -8.27 7.51 2.61
N ASP A 155 -8.58 6.32 2.08
CA ASP A 155 -8.54 5.08 2.85
C ASP A 155 -7.10 4.56 3.03
N PRO A 156 -6.85 3.66 4.00
CA PRO A 156 -5.50 3.11 4.22
C PRO A 156 -4.92 2.36 3.03
N TYR A 157 -5.75 1.69 2.22
CA TYR A 157 -5.29 0.90 1.07
C TYR A 157 -4.87 1.79 -0.10
N SER A 158 -5.61 2.88 -0.35
CA SER A 158 -5.20 3.92 -1.31
C SER A 158 -3.84 4.50 -0.94
N ALA A 159 -3.60 4.79 0.34
CA ALA A 159 -2.31 5.29 0.81
C ALA A 159 -1.17 4.27 0.59
N VAL A 160 -1.42 3.00 0.88
CA VAL A 160 -0.44 1.92 0.63
C VAL A 160 -0.13 1.80 -0.86
N MET A 161 -1.14 1.79 -1.72
CA MET A 161 -0.93 1.68 -3.17
C MET A 161 -0.16 2.88 -3.74
N ARG A 162 -0.50 4.11 -3.33
CA ARG A 162 0.26 5.31 -3.70
C ARG A 162 1.72 5.21 -3.26
N GLN A 163 1.94 4.69 -2.05
CA GLN A 163 3.28 4.51 -1.53
C GLN A 163 4.07 3.44 -2.29
N LEU A 164 3.44 2.31 -2.66
CA LEU A 164 4.08 1.27 -3.45
C LEU A 164 4.47 1.76 -4.86
N ASP A 165 3.61 2.54 -5.52
CA ASP A 165 3.93 3.18 -6.81
C ASP A 165 5.09 4.17 -6.66
N TYR A 166 5.07 4.99 -5.60
CA TYR A 166 6.17 5.93 -5.32
C TYR A 166 7.50 5.20 -5.08
N ILE A 167 7.48 4.09 -4.32
CA ILE A 167 8.67 3.26 -4.08
C ILE A 167 9.15 2.61 -5.38
N GLY A 168 8.23 2.13 -6.20
CA GLY A 168 8.56 1.56 -7.52
C GLY A 168 9.34 2.52 -8.41
N ALA A 169 9.00 3.82 -8.35
CA ALA A 169 9.63 4.87 -9.16
C ALA A 169 10.88 5.49 -8.53
N ASN A 170 11.00 5.52 -7.19
CA ASN A 170 12.00 6.34 -6.49
C ASN A 170 12.93 5.56 -5.57
N ASP A 171 12.71 4.26 -5.36
CA ASP A 171 13.47 3.41 -4.42
C ASP A 171 13.51 3.91 -2.98
N LYS A 172 12.50 4.65 -2.56
CA LYS A 172 12.39 5.23 -1.21
C LYS A 172 10.94 5.41 -0.79
N CYS A 173 10.71 5.47 0.52
CA CYS A 173 9.44 5.83 1.14
C CYS A 173 9.44 7.31 1.45
N ALA A 174 8.38 8.02 1.12
CA ALA A 174 8.22 9.42 1.51
C ALA A 174 6.77 9.87 1.37
N GLY A 175 6.42 10.93 2.08
CA GLY A 175 5.12 11.57 1.98
C GLY A 175 4.25 11.37 3.21
N SER A 176 3.12 12.07 3.22
CA SER A 176 2.13 12.00 4.29
C SER A 176 0.73 11.97 3.70
N TYR A 177 -0.15 11.15 4.30
CA TYR A 177 -1.52 10.96 3.86
C TYR A 177 -2.49 11.17 5.02
N ALA A 178 -3.56 11.92 4.74
CA ALA A 178 -4.69 12.08 5.63
C ALA A 178 -5.62 10.88 5.47
N ILE A 179 -5.71 10.03 6.49
CA ILE A 179 -6.41 8.74 6.43
C ILE A 179 -7.71 8.79 7.22
N TYR A 180 -8.77 8.22 6.62
CA TYR A 180 -10.02 7.91 7.30
C TYR A 180 -10.45 6.47 7.01
N ASP A 181 -10.62 5.67 8.07
CA ASP A 181 -10.98 4.25 7.96
C ASP A 181 -12.44 3.95 8.36
N GLY A 182 -13.27 4.98 8.46
CA GLY A 182 -14.66 4.86 8.92
C GLY A 182 -14.80 4.76 10.44
N LEU A 183 -13.71 4.56 11.17
CA LEU A 183 -13.68 4.49 12.64
C LEU A 183 -12.74 5.54 13.23
N ARG A 184 -11.67 5.88 12.53
CA ARG A 184 -10.57 6.72 13.01
C ARG A 184 -10.10 7.66 11.92
N ARG A 185 -9.69 8.85 12.33
CA ARG A 185 -8.98 9.82 11.53
C ARG A 185 -7.53 9.92 12.03
N PHE A 186 -6.57 9.73 11.16
CA PHE A 186 -5.15 9.81 11.49
C PHE A 186 -4.35 10.27 10.27
N GLU A 187 -3.12 10.68 10.49
CA GLU A 187 -2.14 10.91 9.43
C GLU A 187 -1.13 9.78 9.45
N MET A 188 -0.71 9.33 8.28
CA MET A 188 0.39 8.40 8.08
C MET A 188 1.51 9.12 7.35
N GLN A 189 2.65 9.23 8.01
CA GLN A 189 3.88 9.74 7.43
C GLN A 189 4.79 8.57 7.11
N PHE A 190 5.41 8.60 5.93
CA PHE A 190 6.32 7.57 5.44
C PHE A 190 7.71 8.16 5.28
N ASP A 191 8.70 7.53 5.88
CA ASP A 191 10.09 7.93 5.82
C ASP A 191 10.99 6.74 5.49
N THR A 192 12.01 6.95 4.65
CA THR A 192 13.02 5.93 4.35
C THR A 192 14.02 5.88 5.50
N VAL A 193 14.23 4.69 6.05
CA VAL A 193 15.33 4.42 6.97
C VAL A 193 16.58 3.97 6.20
N GLY A 194 16.43 3.11 5.20
CA GLY A 194 17.53 2.63 4.34
C GLY A 194 17.27 1.24 3.80
N ASN A 195 18.26 0.68 3.13
CA ASN A 195 18.24 -0.71 2.70
C ASN A 195 18.88 -1.60 3.76
N ILE A 196 18.32 -2.79 3.94
CA ILE A 196 18.80 -3.78 4.92
C ILE A 196 18.78 -5.18 4.30
N GLU A 197 19.75 -5.99 4.67
CA GLU A 197 19.72 -7.43 4.41
C GLU A 197 18.95 -8.12 5.52
N LEU A 198 17.78 -8.66 5.19
CA LEU A 198 17.00 -9.48 6.11
C LEU A 198 17.49 -10.91 6.08
N VAL A 199 17.65 -11.48 7.26
CA VAL A 199 17.92 -12.91 7.46
C VAL A 199 16.61 -13.58 7.86
N ALA A 200 16.33 -14.75 7.27
CA ALA A 200 15.18 -15.54 7.68
C ALA A 200 15.32 -15.96 9.16
N ASP A 201 14.44 -15.46 10.00
CA ASP A 201 14.40 -15.75 11.43
C ASP A 201 13.45 -16.92 11.75
N ARG A 202 12.81 -17.51 10.74
CA ARG A 202 11.91 -18.66 10.79
C ARG A 202 11.99 -19.47 9.50
N PRO A 203 11.60 -20.76 9.52
CA PRO A 203 11.39 -21.53 8.29
C PRO A 203 10.42 -20.78 7.37
N PHE A 204 10.74 -20.70 6.08
CA PHE A 204 9.97 -19.99 5.05
C PHE A 204 9.86 -18.45 5.22
N GLY A 205 10.59 -17.87 6.17
CA GLY A 205 10.72 -16.41 6.30
C GLY A 205 11.48 -15.82 5.11
N PHE A 206 11.16 -14.56 4.76
CA PHE A 206 11.88 -13.82 3.73
C PHE A 206 13.34 -13.60 4.16
N ALA A 207 14.27 -13.86 3.22
CA ALA A 207 15.68 -13.50 3.32
C ALA A 207 16.08 -12.72 2.06
N GLY A 208 16.91 -11.69 2.21
CA GLY A 208 17.43 -10.87 1.14
C GLY A 208 17.28 -9.38 1.38
N GLN A 209 17.59 -8.60 0.35
CA GLN A 209 17.54 -7.13 0.39
C GLN A 209 16.10 -6.63 0.55
N ALA A 210 15.89 -5.75 1.51
CA ALA A 210 14.61 -5.07 1.75
C ALA A 210 14.83 -3.57 1.97
N LEU A 211 13.89 -2.77 1.47
CA LEU A 211 13.80 -1.36 1.81
C LEU A 211 13.11 -1.22 3.17
N HIS A 212 13.78 -0.64 4.15
CA HIS A 212 13.21 -0.34 5.46
C HIS A 212 12.56 1.05 5.44
N CYS A 213 11.25 1.08 5.66
CA CYS A 213 10.45 2.28 5.81
C CYS A 213 9.95 2.41 7.24
N GLN A 214 9.98 3.62 7.76
CA GLN A 214 9.31 4.00 9.00
C GLN A 214 7.97 4.61 8.66
N ILE A 215 6.90 4.13 9.29
CA ILE A 215 5.57 4.76 9.21
C ILE A 215 5.25 5.33 10.58
N THR A 216 4.99 6.64 10.64
CA THR A 216 4.53 7.32 11.85
C THR A 216 3.06 7.65 11.75
N VAL A 217 2.27 7.26 12.76
CA VAL A 217 0.81 7.43 12.79
C VAL A 217 0.44 8.50 13.82
N PHE A 218 -0.11 9.61 13.34
CA PHE A 218 -0.58 10.74 14.16
C PHE A 218 -2.11 10.68 14.31
N PRO A 219 -2.65 10.28 15.48
CA PRO A 219 -4.08 10.20 15.70
C PRO A 219 -4.73 11.60 15.73
N LYS A 220 -5.88 11.75 15.05
CA LYS A 220 -6.65 13.01 14.95
C LYS A 220 -8.07 12.91 15.49
N GLY A 221 -8.64 11.70 15.60
CA GLY A 221 -9.97 11.45 16.13
C GLY A 221 -10.41 9.98 15.99
N GLY A 222 -11.48 9.59 16.64
CA GLY A 222 -12.01 8.22 16.65
C GLY A 222 -11.24 7.23 17.55
N HIS A 223 -10.17 7.65 18.16
CA HIS A 223 -9.37 6.83 19.06
C HIS A 223 -9.95 6.83 20.47
N ARG A 224 -9.78 5.72 21.20
CA ARG A 224 -10.28 5.61 22.58
C ARG A 224 -9.54 6.59 23.51
N ILE A 225 -10.28 7.30 24.35
CA ILE A 225 -9.75 8.26 25.33
C ILE A 225 -8.83 7.56 26.35
N GLU A 226 -9.18 6.34 26.78
CA GLU A 226 -8.38 5.55 27.71
C GLU A 226 -7.19 4.83 27.06
N SER A 227 -7.02 4.96 25.75
CA SER A 227 -5.92 4.34 25.04
C SER A 227 -4.58 4.87 25.56
N SER A 228 -3.60 4.00 25.73
CA SER A 228 -2.22 4.38 26.06
C SER A 228 -1.60 5.33 25.03
N TRP A 229 -2.17 5.45 23.86
CA TRP A 229 -1.78 6.37 22.81
C TRP A 229 -1.98 7.84 23.21
N HIS A 230 -3.00 8.14 24.05
CA HIS A 230 -3.32 9.49 24.48
C HIS A 230 -2.68 9.86 25.83
N LYS A 231 -2.24 8.86 26.60
CA LYS A 231 -1.54 9.11 27.88
C LYS A 231 -0.15 9.72 27.69
N LYS A 232 0.39 9.64 26.46
CA LYS A 232 1.65 10.28 26.05
C LYS A 232 1.44 10.86 24.65
N PRO A 233 0.89 12.08 24.54
CA PRO A 233 0.59 12.72 23.25
C PRO A 233 1.81 12.86 22.33
N ASP A 234 3.02 12.84 22.89
CA ASP A 234 4.27 12.97 22.14
C ASP A 234 4.84 11.63 21.62
N LYS A 235 4.19 10.50 21.91
CA LYS A 235 4.60 9.19 21.37
C LYS A 235 3.71 8.79 20.21
N ASP A 236 4.13 9.20 19.04
CA ASP A 236 3.61 8.69 17.78
C ASP A 236 3.87 7.19 17.68
N ARG A 237 2.90 6.43 17.20
CA ARG A 237 3.15 5.01 16.90
C ARG A 237 3.98 4.91 15.65
N GLN A 238 5.10 4.28 15.80
CA GLN A 238 5.99 3.96 14.71
C GLN A 238 5.82 2.48 14.34
N LEU A 239 5.73 2.26 13.03
CA LEU A 239 5.77 0.92 12.44
C LEU A 239 6.99 0.86 11.54
N SER A 240 7.81 -0.16 11.72
CA SER A 240 8.86 -0.50 10.76
C SER A 240 8.28 -1.45 9.71
N VAL A 241 8.36 -1.06 8.45
CA VAL A 241 7.90 -1.88 7.32
C VAL A 241 9.09 -2.20 6.45
N TYR A 242 9.31 -3.48 6.19
CA TYR A 242 10.36 -3.97 5.32
C TYR A 242 9.73 -4.46 4.02
N LEU A 243 10.18 -3.91 2.91
CA LEU A 243 9.63 -4.13 1.59
C LEU A 243 10.62 -4.90 0.74
N GLY A 244 10.27 -6.13 0.38
CA GLY A 244 11.05 -6.97 -0.51
C GLY A 244 10.67 -6.72 -1.97
N ARG A 245 11.62 -6.89 -2.88
CA ARG A 245 11.42 -6.84 -4.32
C ARG A 245 11.33 -8.25 -4.89
N PHE A 246 10.32 -8.47 -5.69
CA PHE A 246 10.04 -9.76 -6.34
C PHE A 246 10.12 -9.63 -7.86
N SER A 247 10.09 -10.76 -8.55
CA SER A 247 10.09 -10.80 -10.01
C SER A 247 8.94 -9.96 -10.61
N GLY A 248 9.18 -9.35 -11.76
CA GLY A 248 8.20 -8.46 -12.41
C GLY A 248 8.08 -7.07 -11.76
N GLY A 249 9.05 -6.65 -10.91
CA GLY A 249 9.08 -5.33 -10.28
C GLY A 249 8.10 -5.18 -9.11
N LEU A 250 7.53 -6.27 -8.64
CA LEU A 250 6.56 -6.25 -7.53
C LEU A 250 7.27 -5.95 -6.20
N VAL A 251 6.76 -4.96 -5.47
CA VAL A 251 7.22 -4.58 -4.13
C VAL A 251 6.16 -5.00 -3.13
N LEU A 252 6.54 -5.81 -2.13
CA LEU A 252 5.61 -6.32 -1.13
C LEU A 252 6.15 -6.15 0.28
N PRO A 253 5.28 -5.89 1.28
CA PRO A 253 5.66 -5.93 2.69
C PRO A 253 6.04 -7.37 3.08
N VAL A 254 7.31 -7.60 3.39
CA VAL A 254 7.81 -8.92 3.82
C VAL A 254 7.86 -9.06 5.34
N ARG A 255 7.95 -7.91 6.04
CA ARG A 255 7.95 -7.85 7.50
C ARG A 255 7.39 -6.51 7.96
N VAL A 256 6.56 -6.53 9.00
CA VAL A 256 6.05 -5.33 9.67
C VAL A 256 6.27 -5.49 11.16
N GLU A 257 6.87 -4.49 11.78
CA GLU A 257 7.13 -4.47 13.21
C GLU A 257 6.42 -3.31 13.87
N ILE A 258 5.88 -3.57 15.06
CA ILE A 258 5.26 -2.56 15.89
C ILE A 258 5.84 -2.63 17.30
N GLU A 259 6.42 -1.54 17.77
CA GLU A 259 6.88 -1.45 19.13
C GLU A 259 5.72 -1.21 20.10
N ALA A 260 5.72 -1.92 21.20
CA ALA A 260 4.78 -1.71 22.29
C ALA A 260 5.53 -1.85 23.64
N PRO A 261 4.95 -1.33 24.74
CA PRO A 261 5.63 -1.35 26.04
C PRO A 261 6.09 -2.72 26.54
N ILE A 262 5.49 -3.79 26.03
CA ILE A 262 5.78 -5.19 26.41
C ILE A 262 6.62 -5.92 25.37
N GLY A 263 7.19 -5.22 24.37
CA GLY A 263 8.07 -5.79 23.34
C GLY A 263 7.60 -5.48 21.90
N ILE A 264 8.13 -6.23 20.94
CA ILE A 264 7.88 -6.01 19.52
C ILE A 264 6.90 -7.06 18.99
N GLY A 265 5.79 -6.60 18.41
CA GLY A 265 4.90 -7.41 17.60
C GLY A 265 5.40 -7.44 16.14
N VAL A 266 5.44 -8.61 15.54
CA VAL A 266 5.98 -8.79 14.19
C VAL A 266 4.99 -9.57 13.34
N ALA A 267 4.61 -9.00 12.18
CA ALA A 267 3.96 -9.72 11.10
C ALA A 267 5.00 -10.08 10.04
N ARG A 268 5.08 -11.34 9.66
CA ARG A 268 6.03 -11.88 8.67
C ARG A 268 5.27 -12.48 7.52
N LEU A 269 5.67 -12.11 6.32
CA LEU A 269 5.18 -12.78 5.11
C LEU A 269 5.64 -14.23 5.11
N ASN A 270 4.68 -15.14 5.10
CA ASN A 270 4.91 -16.58 5.15
C ASN A 270 4.71 -17.24 3.78
N MET A 271 3.75 -16.74 2.98
CA MET A 271 3.45 -17.30 1.68
C MET A 271 2.92 -16.24 0.72
N ILE A 272 3.32 -16.34 -0.53
CA ILE A 272 2.76 -15.59 -1.66
C ILE A 272 2.11 -16.58 -2.61
N LYS A 273 0.81 -16.44 -2.84
CA LYS A 273 0.13 -17.13 -3.93
C LYS A 273 -0.17 -16.11 -5.02
N SER A 274 0.30 -16.35 -6.23
CA SER A 274 0.15 -15.43 -7.35
C SER A 274 -0.29 -16.15 -8.60
N LYS A 275 -1.17 -15.52 -9.38
CA LYS A 275 -1.49 -15.91 -10.77
C LYS A 275 -0.79 -15.00 -11.78
N ILE A 276 0.34 -14.41 -11.41
CA ILE A 276 1.15 -13.59 -12.33
C ILE A 276 2.00 -14.54 -13.18
N PRO A 277 1.97 -14.45 -14.53
CA PRO A 277 2.84 -15.25 -15.39
C PRO A 277 4.31 -15.02 -15.03
N GLY A 278 5.06 -16.11 -14.80
CA GLY A 278 6.50 -16.05 -14.44
C GLY A 278 6.82 -15.85 -12.95
N MET A 279 5.81 -15.75 -12.07
CA MET A 279 6.02 -15.73 -10.63
C MET A 279 5.77 -17.14 -10.06
N THR A 280 6.82 -17.81 -9.63
CA THR A 280 6.72 -19.06 -8.88
C THR A 280 6.20 -18.75 -7.47
N THR A 281 5.28 -19.57 -6.98
CA THR A 281 4.85 -19.55 -5.57
C THR A 281 6.08 -19.73 -4.69
N ALA A 282 6.45 -18.69 -3.95
CA ALA A 282 7.50 -18.80 -2.94
C ALA A 282 6.86 -19.36 -1.66
N HIS A 283 7.43 -20.47 -1.18
CA HIS A 283 7.11 -21.08 0.11
C HIS A 283 8.11 -20.60 1.14
#